data_3b7d461dc1b546e7bb0e7e708538d41b
#
_entry.id   3b7d461dc1b546e7bb0e7e708538d41b
#
_cell.length_a   1.000
_cell.length_b   1.000
_cell.length_c   1.000
_cell.angle_alpha   90.00
_cell.angle_beta   90.00
_cell.angle_gamma   90.00
#
_symmetry.space_group_name_H-M   'P 1'
#
loop_
_entity.id
_entity.type
_entity.pdbx_description
1 polymer ?
#
loop_
_entity_poly.entity_id
_entity_poly.type
_entity_poly.pdbx_seq_one_letter_code
_entity_poly.pdbx_strand_id
1 'polypeptide(L)'
;MSGFFTLFKKEILRFWKVSFQTVAAPVLTALLYLLVFSHALSGRVDMYPGVSYVLFLIPGLMMMSMLQNAFSNGSSSLIQSKITGNIVFILLPPLSELEVFSAYLLAAVVRGLVVGAGVWLVTLWAGFPPVAHPVWLLLFAVLGCGVLGALGLRLIATSLTR
;
A
#
# COMPACT_ATOMS: atom_id res chain seq x y z
N MET A 1 8.25 -19.71 -19.29
CA MET A 1 8.01 -18.49 -18.47
C MET A 1 7.88 -18.97 -17.04
N SER A 2 8.65 -18.43 -16.12
CA SER A 2 8.60 -18.85 -14.71
C SER A 2 7.20 -18.58 -14.13
N GLY A 3 6.64 -19.55 -13.41
CA GLY A 3 5.30 -19.45 -12.82
C GLY A 3 5.15 -18.23 -11.90
N PHE A 4 6.25 -17.80 -11.28
CA PHE A 4 6.37 -16.53 -10.57
C PHE A 4 5.89 -15.32 -11.40
N PHE A 5 6.37 -15.17 -12.63
CA PHE A 5 6.01 -14.04 -13.50
C PHE A 5 4.53 -14.03 -13.86
N THR A 6 3.96 -15.21 -14.10
CA THR A 6 2.54 -15.36 -14.42
C THR A 6 1.67 -15.00 -13.22
N LEU A 7 2.05 -15.44 -12.02
CA LEU A 7 1.33 -15.14 -10.79
C LEU A 7 1.43 -13.64 -10.43
N PHE A 8 2.62 -13.06 -10.53
CA PHE A 8 2.84 -11.64 -10.31
C PHE A 8 2.01 -10.78 -11.27
N LYS A 9 2.05 -11.10 -12.58
CA LYS A 9 1.26 -10.41 -13.61
C LYS A 9 -0.23 -10.50 -13.33
N LYS A 10 -0.74 -11.66 -12.92
CA LYS A 10 -2.14 -11.85 -12.52
C LYS A 10 -2.52 -10.91 -11.38
N GLU A 11 -1.69 -10.79 -10.34
CA GLU A 11 -1.96 -9.92 -9.20
C GLU A 11 -1.94 -8.43 -9.58
N ILE A 12 -1.00 -8.02 -10.43
CA ILE A 12 -0.95 -6.65 -10.96
C ILE A 12 -2.18 -6.33 -11.82
N LEU A 13 -2.59 -7.24 -12.71
CA LEU A 13 -3.79 -7.04 -13.53
C LEU A 13 -5.07 -6.98 -12.69
N ARG A 14 -5.15 -7.79 -11.63
CA ARG A 14 -6.25 -7.72 -10.67
C ARG A 14 -6.29 -6.34 -9.98
N PHE A 15 -5.15 -5.86 -9.51
CA PHE A 15 -5.04 -4.53 -8.94
C PHE A 15 -5.46 -3.45 -9.94
N TRP A 16 -5.00 -3.54 -11.20
CA TRP A 16 -5.32 -2.55 -12.22
C TRP A 16 -6.83 -2.39 -12.47
N LYS A 17 -7.58 -3.49 -12.45
CA LYS A 17 -9.05 -3.46 -12.61
C LYS A 17 -9.78 -2.70 -11.49
N VAL A 18 -9.24 -2.67 -10.29
CA VAL A 18 -9.81 -1.98 -9.12
C VAL A 18 -8.97 -0.79 -8.67
N SER A 19 -7.97 -0.39 -9.46
CA SER A 19 -6.97 0.63 -9.10
C SER A 19 -7.62 1.98 -8.78
N PHE A 20 -8.60 2.41 -9.56
CA PHE A 20 -9.29 3.67 -9.32
C PHE A 20 -9.90 3.71 -7.91
N GLN A 21 -10.69 2.72 -7.55
CA GLN A 21 -11.33 2.64 -6.23
C GLN A 21 -10.30 2.51 -5.10
N THR A 22 -9.25 1.73 -5.34
CA THR A 22 -8.21 1.44 -4.34
C THR A 22 -7.31 2.65 -4.07
N VAL A 23 -7.06 3.48 -5.07
CA VAL A 23 -6.24 4.70 -4.93
C VAL A 23 -7.10 5.90 -4.54
N ALA A 24 -8.30 6.03 -5.10
CA ALA A 24 -9.17 7.17 -4.82
C ALA A 24 -9.59 7.25 -3.34
N ALA A 25 -9.92 6.13 -2.71
CA ALA A 25 -10.34 6.13 -1.32
C ALA A 25 -9.27 6.66 -0.35
N PRO A 26 -8.02 6.15 -0.32
CA PRO A 26 -6.98 6.73 0.54
C PRO A 26 -6.57 8.15 0.16
N VAL A 27 -6.63 8.50 -1.13
CA VAL A 27 -6.36 9.87 -1.57
C VAL A 27 -7.40 10.84 -1.04
N LEU A 28 -8.69 10.53 -1.15
CA LEU A 28 -9.78 11.34 -0.60
C LEU A 28 -9.68 11.43 0.92
N THR A 29 -9.35 10.34 1.60
CA THR A 29 -9.14 10.34 3.05
C THR A 29 -7.98 11.25 3.44
N ALA A 30 -6.84 11.17 2.75
CA ALA A 30 -5.70 12.03 3.00
C ALA A 30 -6.02 13.51 2.77
N LEU A 31 -6.73 13.84 1.67
CA LEU A 31 -7.21 15.20 1.41
C LEU A 31 -8.11 15.72 2.50
N LEU A 32 -9.07 14.91 2.95
CA LEU A 32 -9.99 15.28 4.01
C LEU A 32 -9.24 15.57 5.32
N TYR A 33 -8.29 14.72 5.69
CA TYR A 33 -7.42 14.96 6.84
C TYR A 33 -6.62 16.25 6.69
N LEU A 34 -5.99 16.47 5.54
CA LEU A 34 -5.22 17.68 5.27
C LEU A 34 -6.11 18.94 5.35
N LEU A 35 -7.32 18.89 4.78
CA LEU A 35 -8.27 20.00 4.81
C LEU A 35 -8.71 20.33 6.25
N VAL A 36 -9.10 19.31 7.02
CA VAL A 36 -9.56 19.49 8.40
C VAL A 36 -8.42 20.03 9.27
N PHE A 37 -7.25 19.40 9.21
CA PHE A 37 -6.11 19.78 10.07
C PHE A 37 -5.45 21.08 9.63
N SER A 38 -5.43 21.39 8.34
CA SER A 38 -4.95 22.69 7.88
C SER A 38 -5.83 23.83 8.39
N HIS A 39 -7.15 23.64 8.44
CA HIS A 39 -8.08 24.67 8.95
C HIS A 39 -8.10 24.77 10.48
N ALA A 40 -8.05 23.60 11.17
CA ALA A 40 -8.13 23.56 12.63
C ALA A 40 -6.85 23.99 13.33
N LEU A 41 -5.68 23.71 12.75
CA LEU A 41 -4.37 23.87 13.40
C LEU A 41 -3.47 24.90 12.73
N SER A 42 -3.88 25.55 11.63
CA SER A 42 -3.12 26.61 10.98
C SER A 42 -2.73 27.71 11.96
N GLY A 43 -1.43 27.90 12.16
CA GLY A 43 -0.89 28.98 13.01
C GLY A 43 -1.06 28.76 14.51
N ARG A 44 -1.52 27.59 14.97
CA ARG A 44 -1.69 27.30 16.40
C ARG A 44 -0.69 26.31 16.98
N VAL A 45 -0.12 25.43 16.14
CA VAL A 45 0.80 24.38 16.60
C VAL A 45 1.92 24.22 15.58
N ASP A 46 3.14 24.55 16.00
CA ASP A 46 4.36 24.21 15.29
C ASP A 46 5.00 22.98 15.96
N MET A 47 5.25 21.91 15.18
CA MET A 47 5.90 20.70 15.71
C MET A 47 7.39 20.95 15.97
N TYR A 48 8.03 21.73 15.11
CA TYR A 48 9.42 22.19 15.23
C TYR A 48 9.51 23.65 14.79
N PRO A 49 10.54 24.40 15.21
CA PRO A 49 10.74 25.75 14.73
C PRO A 49 10.76 25.81 13.19
N GLY A 50 9.74 26.46 12.61
CA GLY A 50 9.59 26.62 11.16
C GLY A 50 8.93 25.48 10.41
N VAL A 51 8.43 24.42 11.08
CA VAL A 51 7.68 23.31 10.46
C VAL A 51 6.26 23.27 11.00
N SER A 52 5.30 23.66 10.17
CA SER A 52 3.89 23.59 10.53
C SER A 52 3.46 22.13 10.72
N TYR A 53 2.48 21.91 11.62
CA TYR A 53 1.92 20.58 11.88
C TYR A 53 1.42 19.88 10.62
N VAL A 54 0.88 20.63 9.67
CA VAL A 54 0.35 20.09 8.41
C VAL A 54 1.46 19.48 7.55
N LEU A 55 2.62 20.13 7.48
CA LEU A 55 3.79 19.61 6.74
C LEU A 55 4.33 18.30 7.35
N PHE A 56 4.29 18.19 8.67
CA PHE A 56 4.65 16.96 9.36
C PHE A 56 3.62 15.82 9.10
N LEU A 57 2.34 16.16 8.98
CA LEU A 57 1.26 15.19 8.80
C LEU A 57 1.30 14.49 7.43
N ILE A 58 1.75 15.18 6.37
CA ILE A 58 1.75 14.66 4.99
C ILE A 58 2.50 13.32 4.85
N PRO A 59 3.78 13.21 5.22
CA PRO A 59 4.50 11.95 5.10
C PRO A 59 3.89 10.84 5.97
N GLY A 60 3.32 11.19 7.13
CA GLY A 60 2.61 10.25 7.99
C GLY A 60 1.38 9.66 7.32
N LEU A 61 0.53 10.48 6.70
CA LEU A 61 -0.66 10.04 5.95
C LEU A 61 -0.29 9.19 4.73
N MET A 62 0.78 9.56 4.02
CA MET A 62 1.30 8.76 2.91
C MET A 62 1.71 7.37 3.39
N MET A 63 2.55 7.29 4.41
CA MET A 63 3.01 6.01 4.97
C MET A 63 1.85 5.17 5.48
N MET A 64 0.92 5.76 6.22
CA MET A 64 -0.28 5.06 6.72
C MET A 64 -1.08 4.45 5.57
N SER A 65 -1.34 5.20 4.51
CA SER A 65 -2.08 4.74 3.33
C SER A 65 -1.36 3.60 2.59
N MET A 66 -0.04 3.71 2.43
CA MET A 66 0.80 2.69 1.81
C MET A 66 0.77 1.37 2.59
N LEU A 67 1.00 1.45 3.90
CA LEU A 67 1.08 0.31 4.80
C LEU A 67 -0.26 -0.44 4.91
N GLN A 68 -1.37 0.29 5.06
CA GLN A 68 -2.72 -0.27 5.07
C GLN A 68 -3.04 -1.00 3.76
N ASN A 69 -2.69 -0.40 2.62
CA ASN A 69 -2.94 -1.03 1.32
C ASN A 69 -2.06 -2.25 1.05
N ALA A 70 -0.80 -2.24 1.47
CA ALA A 70 0.09 -3.39 1.37
C ALA A 70 -0.43 -4.57 2.21
N PHE A 71 -0.81 -4.32 3.47
CA PHE A 71 -1.39 -5.32 4.36
C PHE A 71 -2.72 -5.87 3.81
N SER A 72 -3.63 -4.99 3.41
CA SER A 72 -4.93 -5.36 2.85
C SER A 72 -4.81 -6.19 1.58
N ASN A 73 -3.82 -5.91 0.71
CA ASN A 73 -3.62 -6.70 -0.49
C ASN A 73 -3.12 -8.11 -0.17
N GLY A 74 -2.13 -8.24 0.73
CA GLY A 74 -1.61 -9.53 1.16
C GLY A 74 -2.72 -10.42 1.71
N SER A 75 -3.60 -9.84 2.52
CA SER A 75 -4.70 -10.58 3.15
C SER A 75 -5.85 -10.87 2.18
N SER A 76 -6.35 -9.88 1.46
CA SER A 76 -7.57 -10.04 0.63
C SER A 76 -7.36 -10.94 -0.59
N SER A 77 -6.15 -10.99 -1.15
CA SER A 77 -5.87 -11.77 -2.35
C SER A 77 -6.03 -13.27 -2.15
N LEU A 78 -5.47 -13.80 -1.07
CA LEU A 78 -5.58 -15.22 -0.76
C LEU A 78 -6.99 -15.60 -0.33
N ILE A 79 -7.65 -14.77 0.49
CA ILE A 79 -9.04 -15.00 0.90
C ILE A 79 -9.95 -15.08 -0.33
N GLN A 80 -9.82 -14.12 -1.24
CA GLN A 80 -10.64 -14.08 -2.45
C GLN A 80 -10.39 -15.31 -3.34
N SER A 81 -9.13 -15.74 -3.48
CA SER A 81 -8.78 -16.95 -4.23
C SER A 81 -9.39 -18.22 -3.61
N LYS A 82 -9.54 -18.26 -2.27
CA LYS A 82 -10.21 -19.35 -1.56
C LYS A 82 -11.72 -19.33 -1.81
N ILE A 83 -12.37 -18.18 -1.62
CA ILE A 83 -13.82 -18.02 -1.77
C ILE A 83 -14.26 -18.33 -3.20
N THR A 84 -13.49 -17.92 -4.20
CA THR A 84 -13.80 -18.16 -5.62
C THR A 84 -13.40 -19.56 -6.10
N GLY A 85 -12.80 -20.40 -5.26
CA GLY A 85 -12.29 -21.73 -5.63
C GLY A 85 -11.05 -21.72 -6.52
N ASN A 86 -10.54 -20.54 -6.88
CA ASN A 86 -9.37 -20.39 -7.76
C ASN A 86 -8.04 -20.78 -7.10
N ILE A 87 -8.04 -21.06 -5.80
CA ILE A 87 -6.84 -21.45 -5.07
C ILE A 87 -6.24 -22.76 -5.61
N VAL A 88 -7.10 -23.68 -6.08
CA VAL A 88 -6.67 -24.95 -6.69
C VAL A 88 -5.79 -24.70 -7.92
N PHE A 89 -6.17 -23.73 -8.77
CA PHE A 89 -5.41 -23.39 -9.98
C PHE A 89 -4.06 -22.70 -9.67
N ILE A 90 -3.91 -22.15 -8.47
CA ILE A 90 -2.65 -21.55 -8.01
C ILE A 90 -1.72 -22.63 -7.47
N LEU A 91 -2.26 -23.68 -6.87
CA LEU A 91 -1.51 -24.80 -6.28
C LEU A 91 -1.21 -25.92 -7.26
N LEU A 92 -1.94 -26.04 -8.38
CA LEU A 92 -1.71 -27.06 -9.40
C LEU A 92 -0.35 -26.97 -10.12
N PRO A 93 0.15 -25.76 -10.50
CA PRO A 93 1.49 -25.66 -11.07
C PRO A 93 2.56 -26.00 -10.03
N PRO A 94 3.68 -26.64 -10.43
CA PRO A 94 4.79 -26.94 -9.54
C PRO A 94 5.57 -25.66 -9.20
N LEU A 95 4.95 -24.78 -8.40
CA LEU A 95 5.55 -23.56 -7.89
C LEU A 95 6.13 -23.83 -6.52
N SER A 96 7.33 -23.31 -6.26
CA SER A 96 7.88 -23.33 -4.91
C SER A 96 7.08 -22.35 -4.01
N GLU A 97 6.99 -22.67 -2.72
CA GLU A 97 6.32 -21.80 -1.74
C GLU A 97 6.93 -20.39 -1.73
N LEU A 98 8.24 -20.30 -1.94
CA LEU A 98 8.96 -19.02 -2.02
C LEU A 98 8.57 -18.22 -3.26
N GLU A 99 8.32 -18.85 -4.40
CA GLU A 99 7.87 -18.16 -5.61
C GLU A 99 6.46 -17.59 -5.43
N VAL A 100 5.56 -18.35 -4.82
CA VAL A 100 4.21 -17.89 -4.52
C VAL A 100 4.27 -16.72 -3.53
N PHE A 101 4.98 -16.90 -2.42
CA PHE A 101 5.10 -15.87 -1.39
C PHE A 101 5.71 -14.56 -1.94
N SER A 102 6.82 -14.66 -2.69
CA SER A 102 7.49 -13.47 -3.24
C SER A 102 6.64 -12.76 -4.30
N ALA A 103 5.88 -13.48 -5.12
CA ALA A 103 4.98 -12.88 -6.10
C ALA A 103 3.88 -12.03 -5.43
N TYR A 104 3.25 -12.57 -4.39
CA TYR A 104 2.23 -11.84 -3.64
C TYR A 104 2.81 -10.67 -2.85
N LEU A 105 3.98 -10.86 -2.24
CA LEU A 105 4.68 -9.83 -1.49
C LEU A 105 5.06 -8.63 -2.38
N LEU A 106 5.67 -8.90 -3.53
CA LEU A 106 6.03 -7.84 -4.48
C LEU A 106 4.79 -7.12 -5.02
N ALA A 107 3.71 -7.85 -5.31
CA ALA A 107 2.45 -7.22 -5.71
C ALA A 107 1.88 -6.30 -4.61
N ALA A 108 1.98 -6.68 -3.34
CA ALA A 108 1.56 -5.86 -2.21
C ALA A 108 2.41 -4.58 -2.09
N VAL A 109 3.74 -4.69 -2.24
CA VAL A 109 4.66 -3.54 -2.24
C VAL A 109 4.34 -2.58 -3.38
N VAL A 110 4.22 -3.08 -4.61
CA VAL A 110 3.87 -2.26 -5.79
C VAL A 110 2.55 -1.52 -5.56
N ARG A 111 1.54 -2.19 -5.05
CA ARG A 111 0.24 -1.57 -4.74
C ARG A 111 0.37 -0.47 -3.69
N GLY A 112 1.11 -0.72 -2.60
CA GLY A 112 1.38 0.29 -1.57
C GLY A 112 2.06 1.53 -2.17
N LEU A 113 3.08 1.33 -3.00
CA LEU A 113 3.82 2.42 -3.66
C LEU A 113 2.92 3.23 -4.61
N VAL A 114 2.05 2.59 -5.39
CA VAL A 114 1.11 3.28 -6.29
C VAL A 114 0.13 4.14 -5.49
N VAL A 115 -0.40 3.62 -4.38
CA VAL A 115 -1.27 4.40 -3.49
C VAL A 115 -0.53 5.60 -2.89
N GLY A 116 0.68 5.39 -2.40
CA GLY A 116 1.51 6.48 -1.86
C GLY A 116 1.84 7.54 -2.91
N ALA A 117 2.15 7.14 -4.14
CA ALA A 117 2.36 8.07 -5.25
C ALA A 117 1.08 8.87 -5.56
N GLY A 118 -0.09 8.25 -5.49
CA GLY A 118 -1.38 8.93 -5.65
C GLY A 118 -1.60 10.00 -4.57
N VAL A 119 -1.36 9.68 -3.31
CA VAL A 119 -1.44 10.65 -2.21
C VAL A 119 -0.43 11.77 -2.40
N TRP A 120 0.81 11.44 -2.77
CA TRP A 120 1.86 12.44 -3.00
C TRP A 120 1.50 13.43 -4.13
N LEU A 121 1.04 12.92 -5.28
CA LEU A 121 0.63 13.76 -6.40
C LEU A 121 -0.47 14.75 -6.01
N VAL A 122 -1.43 14.29 -5.23
CA VAL A 122 -2.56 15.14 -4.81
C VAL A 122 -2.11 16.16 -3.75
N THR A 123 -1.18 15.83 -2.87
CA THR A 123 -0.61 16.81 -1.93
C THR A 123 0.18 17.90 -2.66
N LEU A 124 0.92 17.56 -3.71
CA LEU A 124 1.59 18.56 -4.56
C LEU A 124 0.58 19.47 -5.27
N TRP A 125 -0.50 18.88 -5.82
CA TRP A 125 -1.55 19.66 -6.47
C TRP A 125 -2.29 20.58 -5.49
N ALA A 126 -2.43 20.18 -4.23
CA ALA A 126 -3.01 21.01 -3.17
C ALA A 126 -2.08 22.15 -2.70
N GLY A 127 -0.90 22.32 -3.31
CA GLY A 127 0.03 23.41 -3.02
C GLY A 127 0.95 23.18 -1.83
N PHE A 128 1.04 21.97 -1.31
CA PHE A 128 1.99 21.63 -0.26
C PHE A 128 3.38 21.37 -0.83
N PRO A 129 4.45 21.77 -0.10
CA PRO A 129 5.82 21.58 -0.58
C PRO A 129 6.16 20.10 -0.73
N PRO A 130 7.07 19.76 -1.66
CA PRO A 130 7.51 18.38 -1.84
C PRO A 130 8.24 17.87 -0.60
N VAL A 131 8.20 16.55 -0.40
CA VAL A 131 8.92 15.90 0.70
C VAL A 131 10.43 16.18 0.58
N ALA A 132 11.06 16.65 1.65
CA ALA A 132 12.47 17.06 1.66
C ALA A 132 13.43 15.90 1.29
N HIS A 133 13.10 14.68 1.68
CA HIS A 133 13.95 13.50 1.47
C HIS A 133 13.17 12.33 0.85
N PRO A 134 12.86 12.37 -0.46
CA PRO A 134 12.03 11.35 -1.11
C PRO A 134 12.69 9.97 -1.12
N VAL A 135 14.02 9.90 -1.16
CA VAL A 135 14.75 8.62 -1.17
C VAL A 135 14.56 7.85 0.15
N TRP A 136 14.68 8.53 1.28
CA TRP A 136 14.43 7.92 2.59
C TRP A 136 12.98 7.48 2.75
N LEU A 137 12.05 8.32 2.32
CA LEU A 137 10.63 7.98 2.34
C LEU A 137 10.36 6.72 1.50
N LEU A 138 10.93 6.61 0.31
CA LEU A 138 10.77 5.44 -0.56
C LEU A 138 11.38 4.19 0.06
N LEU A 139 12.56 4.29 0.66
CA LEU A 139 13.21 3.17 1.33
C LEU A 139 12.36 2.64 2.48
N PHE A 140 11.90 3.52 3.37
CA PHE A 140 11.03 3.13 4.47
C PHE A 140 9.67 2.61 3.99
N ALA A 141 9.12 3.17 2.90
CA ALA A 141 7.88 2.71 2.29
C ALA A 141 8.02 1.27 1.77
N VAL A 142 9.08 0.95 1.03
CA VAL A 142 9.33 -0.40 0.52
C VAL A 142 9.50 -1.40 1.67
N LEU A 143 10.32 -1.07 2.67
CA LEU A 143 10.53 -1.93 3.83
C LEU A 143 9.23 -2.12 4.64
N GLY A 144 8.52 -1.05 4.94
CA GLY A 144 7.27 -1.10 5.68
C GLY A 144 6.18 -1.88 4.95
N CYS A 145 5.97 -1.61 3.65
CA CYS A 145 5.04 -2.37 2.82
C CYS A 145 5.44 -3.84 2.72
N GLY A 146 6.74 -4.16 2.65
CA GLY A 146 7.26 -5.51 2.67
C GLY A 146 6.92 -6.25 3.96
N VAL A 147 7.20 -5.64 5.10
CA VAL A 147 6.91 -6.23 6.42
C VAL A 147 5.40 -6.45 6.62
N LEU A 148 4.58 -5.42 6.37
CA LEU A 148 3.12 -5.55 6.56
C LEU A 148 2.46 -6.44 5.51
N GLY A 149 2.94 -6.43 4.27
CA GLY A 149 2.49 -7.36 3.24
C GLY A 149 2.78 -8.82 3.62
N ALA A 150 3.99 -9.09 4.14
CA ALA A 150 4.38 -10.42 4.62
C ALA A 150 3.54 -10.86 5.83
N LEU A 151 3.29 -9.96 6.79
CA LEU A 151 2.41 -10.24 7.92
C LEU A 151 0.99 -10.56 7.49
N GLY A 152 0.43 -9.79 6.55
CA GLY A 152 -0.90 -10.05 5.98
C GLY A 152 -0.99 -11.43 5.31
N LEU A 153 0.01 -11.83 4.54
CA LEU A 153 0.09 -13.13 3.91
C LEU A 153 0.21 -14.26 4.94
N ARG A 154 1.06 -14.09 5.95
CA ARG A 154 1.29 -15.10 6.99
C ARG A 154 0.04 -15.35 7.86
N LEU A 155 -0.65 -14.28 8.28
CA LEU A 155 -1.86 -14.40 9.08
C LEU A 155 -2.94 -15.21 8.36
N ILE A 156 -3.05 -15.05 7.06
CA ILE A 156 -4.05 -15.80 6.28
C ILE A 156 -3.57 -17.20 5.99
N ALA A 157 -2.30 -17.42 5.66
CA ALA A 157 -1.79 -18.76 5.49
C ALA A 157 -2.06 -19.62 6.74
N THR A 158 -1.86 -19.08 7.95
CA THR A 158 -2.18 -19.79 9.21
C THR A 158 -3.67 -19.98 9.45
N SER A 159 -4.54 -19.10 8.97
CA SER A 159 -6.00 -19.27 9.07
C SER A 159 -6.56 -20.25 8.04
N LEU A 160 -5.82 -20.54 6.99
CA LEU A 160 -6.20 -21.52 5.96
C LEU A 160 -5.87 -22.96 6.36
N THR A 161 -4.94 -23.15 7.29
CA THR A 161 -4.50 -24.47 7.81
C THR A 161 -5.29 -24.94 9.02
N ARG A 162 -6.17 -24.11 9.55
CA ARG A 162 -7.15 -24.46 10.60
C ARG A 162 -8.52 -24.69 9.99
#